data_a4f979f2d8d8312ad7a7945f3d380834
#
_entry.id   a4f979f2d8d8312ad7a7945f3d380834
#
_cell.length_a   1.000
_cell.length_b   1.000
_cell.length_c   1.000
_cell.angle_alpha   90.00
_cell.angle_beta   90.00
_cell.angle_gamma   90.00
#
_symmetry.space_group_name_H-M   'P 1'
#
loop_
_entity.id
_entity.type
_entity.pdbx_description
1 polymer ?
#
loop_
_entity_poly.entity_id
_entity_poly.type
_entity_poly.pdbx_seq_one_letter_code
_entity_poly.pdbx_strand_id
1 'polypeptide(L)'
;MDITVKELSKNYGEKEVFKNFSATFKGGKTTVIMGKSGCGKTTLLNCISRLTDYNGEISGADGVSYVFQEDRLLPRLTVYENLEITLNDFKEEEKISKIKQILSATDMTDKATKLPEELSGGEKKRVALSRAFISSGKTILLDEPLNSLDLGLKRKIDEYFLNFSESEKKTAIYVTHDVDEALFVADTVIILDKGKISWAYDFTTDKKLRKITDDESVKVREKLINLLF
;
A
#
# COMPACT_ATOMS: atom_id res chain seq x y z
N MET A 1 13.37 9.64 1.56
CA MET A 1 13.29 10.20 2.92
C MET A 1 12.51 9.22 3.77
N ASP A 2 12.92 8.99 5.03
CA ASP A 2 12.21 8.09 5.94
C ASP A 2 10.92 8.76 6.44
N ILE A 3 9.88 7.96 6.65
CA ILE A 3 8.68 8.42 7.34
C ILE A 3 8.87 8.11 8.83
N THR A 4 8.85 9.14 9.66
CA THR A 4 9.04 9.01 11.11
C THR A 4 7.76 9.37 11.84
N VAL A 5 7.32 8.47 12.71
CA VAL A 5 6.18 8.63 13.64
C VAL A 5 6.76 8.70 15.05
N LYS A 6 6.48 9.77 15.80
CA LYS A 6 6.95 9.97 17.16
C LYS A 6 5.79 10.21 18.11
N GLU A 7 5.72 9.41 19.16
CA GLU A 7 4.77 9.54 20.27
C GLU A 7 3.31 9.67 19.82
N LEU A 8 2.96 8.97 18.71
CA LEU A 8 1.61 8.97 18.17
C LEU A 8 0.62 8.43 19.20
N SER A 9 -0.39 9.25 19.53
CA SER A 9 -1.52 8.84 20.34
C SER A 9 -2.82 9.12 19.60
N LYS A 10 -3.72 8.12 19.55
CA LYS A 10 -5.00 8.20 18.84
C LYS A 10 -6.09 7.43 19.56
N ASN A 11 -7.20 8.12 19.80
CA ASN A 11 -8.40 7.55 20.39
C ASN A 11 -9.60 7.75 19.45
N TYR A 12 -10.57 6.84 19.51
CA TYR A 12 -11.91 6.98 18.96
C TYR A 12 -12.92 6.88 20.13
N GLY A 13 -13.40 8.02 20.60
CA GLY A 13 -14.13 8.08 21.87
C GLY A 13 -13.28 7.53 23.02
N GLU A 14 -13.79 6.56 23.75
CA GLU A 14 -13.07 5.91 24.86
C GLU A 14 -12.06 4.85 24.42
N LYS A 15 -12.11 4.42 23.15
CA LYS A 15 -11.22 3.38 22.63
C LYS A 15 -9.85 3.96 22.26
N GLU A 16 -8.83 3.67 23.08
CA GLU A 16 -7.43 3.96 22.77
C GLU A 16 -6.92 2.98 21.70
N VAL A 17 -6.42 3.50 20.59
CA VAL A 17 -5.82 2.71 19.48
C VAL A 17 -4.30 2.77 19.55
N PHE A 18 -3.76 3.98 19.76
CA PHE A 18 -2.33 4.20 19.95
C PHE A 18 -2.09 5.05 21.18
N LYS A 19 -1.02 4.71 21.91
CA LYS A 19 -0.50 5.45 23.05
C LYS A 19 1.01 5.53 22.95
N ASN A 20 1.54 6.74 22.68
CA ASN A 20 2.97 7.02 22.53
C ASN A 20 3.66 6.05 21.53
N PHE A 21 2.98 5.71 20.45
CA PHE A 21 3.53 4.83 19.40
C PHE A 21 4.60 5.57 18.60
N SER A 22 5.76 4.92 18.43
CA SER A 22 6.83 5.46 17.61
C SER A 22 7.35 4.39 16.64
N ALA A 23 7.59 4.79 15.39
CA ALA A 23 8.11 3.92 14.34
C ALA A 23 8.81 4.73 13.26
N THR A 24 9.74 4.09 12.55
CA THR A 24 10.38 4.67 11.36
C THR A 24 10.23 3.70 10.18
N PHE A 25 9.75 4.22 9.06
CA PHE A 25 9.61 3.49 7.81
C PHE A 25 10.68 3.97 6.84
N LYS A 26 11.56 3.08 6.40
CA LYS A 26 12.76 3.41 5.59
C LYS A 26 12.35 3.97 4.22
N GLY A 27 12.94 5.10 3.86
CA GLY A 27 12.72 5.77 2.58
C GLY A 27 13.11 4.90 1.38
N GLY A 28 12.27 4.86 0.35
CA GLY A 28 12.48 4.04 -0.85
C GLY A 28 12.33 2.55 -0.63
N LYS A 29 11.77 2.12 0.52
CA LYS A 29 11.56 0.72 0.90
C LYS A 29 10.08 0.43 1.13
N THR A 30 9.72 -0.84 1.03
CA THR A 30 8.38 -1.34 1.33
C THR A 30 8.35 -1.94 2.72
N THR A 31 7.59 -1.32 3.64
CA THR A 31 7.30 -1.90 4.95
C THR A 31 5.91 -2.51 4.91
N VAL A 32 5.82 -3.82 5.13
CA VAL A 32 4.52 -4.51 5.28
C VAL A 32 4.13 -4.54 6.74
N ILE A 33 2.88 -4.15 7.03
CA ILE A 33 2.29 -4.20 8.35
C ILE A 33 1.20 -5.27 8.38
N MET A 34 1.40 -6.24 9.25
CA MET A 34 0.43 -7.31 9.52
C MET A 34 -0.08 -7.22 10.96
N GLY A 35 -1.13 -7.95 11.28
CA GLY A 35 -1.71 -8.01 12.62
C GLY A 35 -3.20 -8.27 12.60
N LYS A 36 -3.76 -8.63 13.76
CA LYS A 36 -5.18 -8.97 13.90
C LYS A 36 -6.10 -7.81 13.54
N SER A 37 -7.35 -8.11 13.18
CA SER A 37 -8.35 -7.07 12.91
C SER A 37 -8.50 -6.15 14.12
N GLY A 38 -8.60 -4.84 13.87
CA GLY A 38 -8.77 -3.84 14.91
C GLY A 38 -7.51 -3.48 15.71
N CYS A 39 -6.31 -3.97 15.37
CA CYS A 39 -5.06 -3.62 16.06
C CYS A 39 -4.51 -2.23 15.72
N GLY A 40 -5.10 -1.50 14.74
CA GLY A 40 -4.75 -0.13 14.41
C GLY A 40 -4.10 0.11 13.04
N LYS A 41 -3.97 -0.89 12.16
CA LYS A 41 -3.29 -0.76 10.86
C LYS A 41 -3.85 0.39 10.01
N THR A 42 -5.13 0.35 9.69
CA THR A 42 -5.82 1.42 8.95
C THR A 42 -5.75 2.78 9.66
N THR A 43 -5.83 2.78 11.01
CA THR A 43 -5.69 4.01 11.80
C THR A 43 -4.31 4.61 11.63
N LEU A 44 -3.25 3.80 11.63
CA LEU A 44 -1.88 4.27 11.39
C LEU A 44 -1.74 4.89 9.99
N LEU A 45 -2.26 4.23 8.96
CA LEU A 45 -2.26 4.78 7.59
C LEU A 45 -3.02 6.11 7.52
N ASN A 46 -4.19 6.20 8.18
CA ASN A 46 -4.97 7.43 8.23
C ASN A 46 -4.25 8.57 8.98
N CYS A 47 -3.49 8.28 10.04
CA CYS A 47 -2.66 9.27 10.72
C CYS A 47 -1.51 9.74 9.81
N ILE A 48 -0.80 8.82 9.15
CA ILE A 48 0.31 9.14 8.23
C ILE A 48 -0.18 10.00 7.05
N SER A 49 -1.37 9.70 6.51
CA SER A 49 -1.99 10.48 5.43
C SER A 49 -2.70 11.75 5.90
N ARG A 50 -2.70 12.05 7.20
CA ARG A 50 -3.39 13.20 7.82
C ARG A 50 -4.90 13.24 7.57
N LEU A 51 -5.52 12.08 7.37
CA LEU A 51 -6.97 11.94 7.19
C LEU A 51 -7.73 11.87 8.53
N THR A 52 -7.03 11.83 9.64
CA THR A 52 -7.61 11.87 10.99
C THR A 52 -6.70 12.62 11.93
N ASP A 53 -7.30 13.24 12.95
CA ASP A 53 -6.53 13.93 14.00
C ASP A 53 -5.78 12.93 14.88
N TYR A 54 -4.63 13.34 15.37
CA TYR A 54 -3.79 12.58 16.30
C TYR A 54 -2.93 13.52 17.15
N ASN A 55 -2.39 13.01 18.24
CA ASN A 55 -1.35 13.67 19.01
C ASN A 55 0.01 13.02 18.69
N GLY A 56 1.09 13.79 18.74
CA GLY A 56 2.44 13.36 18.37
C GLY A 56 2.91 14.02 17.07
N GLU A 57 4.00 13.52 16.50
CA GLU A 57 4.62 14.07 15.31
C GLU A 57 4.74 13.00 14.20
N ILE A 58 4.37 13.37 12.96
CA ILE A 58 4.62 12.55 11.77
C ILE A 58 5.32 13.42 10.73
N SER A 59 6.49 12.96 10.25
CA SER A 59 7.31 13.65 9.27
C SER A 59 7.76 12.71 8.14
N GLY A 60 8.16 13.27 7.00
CA GLY A 60 8.67 12.53 5.84
C GLY A 60 7.59 11.87 4.96
N ALA A 61 6.31 12.06 5.26
CA ALA A 61 5.19 11.53 4.47
C ALA A 61 4.63 12.60 3.51
N ASP A 62 5.47 13.12 2.62
CA ASP A 62 5.04 14.12 1.66
C ASP A 62 4.53 13.47 0.37
N GLY A 63 3.50 14.08 -0.23
CA GLY A 63 2.92 13.58 -1.49
C GLY A 63 2.40 12.15 -1.35
N VAL A 64 1.43 11.93 -0.44
CA VAL A 64 0.89 10.61 -0.15
C VAL A 64 -0.13 10.20 -1.20
N SER A 65 0.08 9.03 -1.81
CA SER A 65 -0.91 8.28 -2.57
C SER A 65 -1.49 7.19 -1.70
N TYR A 66 -2.82 7.04 -1.66
CA TYR A 66 -3.47 6.07 -0.77
C TYR A 66 -4.43 5.14 -1.53
N VAL A 67 -4.19 3.86 -1.45
CA VAL A 67 -5.14 2.80 -1.83
C VAL A 67 -5.93 2.41 -0.59
N PHE A 68 -7.17 2.85 -0.53
CA PHE A 68 -8.10 2.53 0.55
C PHE A 68 -8.64 1.10 0.41
N GLN A 69 -9.16 0.55 1.49
CA GLN A 69 -9.91 -0.70 1.46
C GLN A 69 -11.13 -0.58 0.53
N GLU A 70 -11.82 0.56 0.56
CA GLU A 70 -12.85 0.95 -0.41
C GLU A 70 -12.21 1.63 -1.63
N ASP A 71 -12.78 1.46 -2.83
CA ASP A 71 -12.12 1.91 -4.07
C ASP A 71 -12.08 3.43 -4.26
N ARG A 72 -13.00 4.18 -3.67
CA ARG A 72 -13.08 5.66 -3.66
C ARG A 72 -12.78 6.31 -5.02
N LEU A 73 -13.37 5.77 -6.09
CA LEU A 73 -13.28 6.36 -7.42
C LEU A 73 -14.17 7.60 -7.54
N LEU A 74 -13.78 8.52 -8.42
CA LEU A 74 -14.60 9.68 -8.76
C LEU A 74 -15.71 9.22 -9.71
N PRO A 75 -17.00 9.24 -9.28
CA PRO A 75 -18.06 8.50 -9.96
C PRO A 75 -18.48 9.11 -11.31
N ARG A 76 -18.15 10.38 -11.54
CA ARG A 76 -18.49 11.13 -12.77
C ARG A 76 -17.34 11.20 -13.77
N LEU A 77 -16.21 10.59 -13.45
CA LEU A 77 -15.03 10.53 -14.31
C LEU A 77 -14.86 9.10 -14.83
N THR A 78 -14.49 8.97 -16.08
CA THR A 78 -14.11 7.71 -16.69
C THR A 78 -12.89 7.10 -15.99
N VAL A 79 -12.56 5.86 -16.31
CA VAL A 79 -11.32 5.22 -15.84
C VAL A 79 -10.11 6.08 -16.21
N TYR A 80 -10.02 6.52 -17.47
CA TYR A 80 -8.92 7.37 -17.93
C TYR A 80 -8.80 8.65 -17.10
N GLU A 81 -9.91 9.39 -16.94
CA GLU A 81 -9.95 10.66 -16.20
C GLU A 81 -9.66 10.47 -14.71
N ASN A 82 -10.08 9.35 -14.09
CA ASN A 82 -9.71 8.99 -12.73
C ASN A 82 -8.19 8.82 -12.53
N LEU A 83 -7.48 8.39 -13.57
CA LEU A 83 -6.02 8.28 -13.56
C LEU A 83 -5.36 9.63 -13.85
N GLU A 84 -5.83 10.33 -14.87
CA GLU A 84 -5.26 11.58 -15.36
C GLU A 84 -5.21 12.67 -14.29
N ILE A 85 -6.23 12.77 -13.44
CA ILE A 85 -6.31 13.79 -12.38
C ILE A 85 -5.15 13.72 -11.36
N THR A 86 -4.44 12.60 -11.29
CA THR A 86 -3.28 12.44 -10.39
C THR A 86 -1.95 12.81 -11.04
N LEU A 87 -1.97 13.22 -12.30
CA LEU A 87 -0.79 13.49 -13.13
C LEU A 87 -0.64 14.96 -13.52
N ASN A 88 -1.19 15.90 -12.72
CA ASN A 88 -1.20 17.32 -13.07
C ASN A 88 0.20 17.92 -13.30
N ASP A 89 1.23 17.37 -12.65
CA ASP A 89 2.61 17.85 -12.75
C ASP A 89 3.36 17.34 -14.00
N PHE A 90 2.73 16.47 -14.79
CA PHE A 90 3.36 15.85 -15.98
C PHE A 90 2.91 16.51 -17.28
N LYS A 91 3.78 16.47 -18.30
CA LYS A 91 3.44 16.87 -19.66
C LYS A 91 2.43 15.88 -20.27
N GLU A 92 1.64 16.33 -21.23
CA GLU A 92 0.55 15.54 -21.81
C GLU A 92 1.02 14.19 -22.40
N GLU A 93 2.15 14.19 -23.11
CA GLU A 93 2.73 12.97 -23.67
C GLU A 93 3.14 11.95 -22.60
N GLU A 94 3.67 12.44 -21.47
CA GLU A 94 4.06 11.62 -20.32
C GLU A 94 2.83 11.03 -19.60
N LYS A 95 1.75 11.82 -19.44
CA LYS A 95 0.47 11.36 -18.90
C LYS A 95 -0.08 10.21 -19.71
N ILE A 96 -0.22 10.40 -21.03
CA ILE A 96 -0.72 9.38 -21.95
C ILE A 96 0.11 8.10 -21.85
N SER A 97 1.42 8.21 -21.82
CA SER A 97 2.33 7.06 -21.72
C SER A 97 2.13 6.31 -20.39
N LYS A 98 2.13 7.03 -19.26
CA LYS A 98 1.95 6.43 -17.92
C LYS A 98 0.58 5.75 -17.79
N ILE A 99 -0.50 6.41 -18.22
CA ILE A 99 -1.86 5.86 -18.18
C ILE A 99 -1.95 4.59 -19.05
N LYS A 100 -1.41 4.61 -20.26
CA LYS A 100 -1.42 3.44 -21.14
C LYS A 100 -0.67 2.25 -20.52
N GLN A 101 0.48 2.50 -19.91
CA GLN A 101 1.28 1.45 -19.25
C GLN A 101 0.52 0.83 -18.07
N ILE A 102 -0.06 1.63 -17.19
CA ILE A 102 -0.75 1.09 -16.02
C ILE A 102 -2.05 0.38 -16.39
N LEU A 103 -2.82 0.90 -17.36
CA LEU A 103 -4.03 0.23 -17.84
C LEU A 103 -3.71 -1.15 -18.46
N SER A 104 -2.60 -1.27 -19.17
CA SER A 104 -2.14 -2.55 -19.69
C SER A 104 -1.71 -3.50 -18.55
N ALA A 105 -0.98 -3.00 -17.56
CA ALA A 105 -0.51 -3.82 -16.44
C ALA A 105 -1.65 -4.34 -15.55
N THR A 106 -2.77 -3.61 -15.47
CA THR A 106 -3.93 -3.94 -14.65
C THR A 106 -5.09 -4.56 -15.43
N ASP A 107 -4.89 -4.91 -16.71
CA ASP A 107 -5.93 -5.43 -17.63
C ASP A 107 -7.17 -4.54 -17.70
N MET A 108 -6.95 -3.22 -17.84
CA MET A 108 -8.03 -2.21 -17.87
C MET A 108 -8.05 -1.39 -19.16
N THR A 109 -7.25 -1.76 -20.18
CA THR A 109 -7.11 -0.99 -21.41
C THR A 109 -8.43 -0.81 -22.16
N ASP A 110 -9.25 -1.84 -22.25
CA ASP A 110 -10.58 -1.85 -22.90
C ASP A 110 -11.66 -1.14 -22.09
N LYS A 111 -11.36 -0.77 -20.85
CA LYS A 111 -12.26 -0.09 -19.91
C LYS A 111 -11.96 1.41 -19.75
N ALA A 112 -10.97 1.95 -20.45
CA ALA A 112 -10.48 3.31 -20.27
C ALA A 112 -11.58 4.39 -20.32
N THR A 113 -12.61 4.19 -21.16
CA THR A 113 -13.73 5.13 -21.33
C THR A 113 -14.95 4.84 -20.46
N LYS A 114 -14.91 3.79 -19.63
CA LYS A 114 -16.02 3.39 -18.76
C LYS A 114 -16.10 4.26 -17.51
N LEU A 115 -17.31 4.48 -17.02
CA LEU A 115 -17.57 5.09 -15.72
C LEU A 115 -17.47 4.04 -14.61
N PRO A 116 -17.17 4.43 -13.35
CA PRO A 116 -17.11 3.51 -12.23
C PRO A 116 -18.36 2.65 -12.02
N GLU A 117 -19.55 3.16 -12.33
CA GLU A 117 -20.80 2.41 -12.21
C GLU A 117 -20.93 1.24 -13.19
N GLU A 118 -20.21 1.31 -14.31
CA GLU A 118 -20.17 0.25 -15.34
C GLU A 118 -19.14 -0.84 -15.04
N LEU A 119 -18.38 -0.72 -13.94
CA LEU A 119 -17.29 -1.63 -13.56
C LEU A 119 -17.74 -2.60 -12.47
N SER A 120 -17.23 -3.83 -12.54
CA SER A 120 -17.29 -4.78 -11.42
C SER A 120 -16.44 -4.30 -10.23
N GLY A 121 -16.65 -4.88 -9.03
CA GLY A 121 -15.86 -4.55 -7.84
C GLY A 121 -14.35 -4.76 -8.04
N GLY A 122 -13.95 -5.86 -8.67
CA GLY A 122 -12.55 -6.13 -8.99
C GLY A 122 -11.95 -5.13 -9.99
N GLU A 123 -12.72 -4.68 -11.00
CA GLU A 123 -12.30 -3.63 -11.93
C GLU A 123 -12.14 -2.28 -11.24
N LYS A 124 -13.08 -1.90 -10.35
CA LYS A 124 -12.95 -0.69 -9.53
C LYS A 124 -11.68 -0.71 -8.69
N LYS A 125 -11.38 -1.84 -8.05
CA LYS A 125 -10.16 -2.02 -7.26
C LYS A 125 -8.90 -1.82 -8.12
N ARG A 126 -8.86 -2.38 -9.33
CA ARG A 126 -7.75 -2.19 -10.27
C ARG A 126 -7.55 -0.74 -10.68
N VAL A 127 -8.63 0.01 -10.91
CA VAL A 127 -8.54 1.45 -11.19
C VAL A 127 -8.01 2.23 -10.00
N ALA A 128 -8.46 1.92 -8.78
CA ALA A 128 -7.98 2.55 -7.55
C ALA A 128 -6.47 2.31 -7.33
N LEU A 129 -6.01 1.08 -7.55
CA LEU A 129 -4.59 0.72 -7.55
C LEU A 129 -3.80 1.49 -8.62
N SER A 130 -4.29 1.48 -9.86
CA SER A 130 -3.68 2.19 -10.98
C SER A 130 -3.49 3.66 -10.67
N ARG A 131 -4.50 4.31 -10.13
CA ARG A 131 -4.48 5.73 -9.74
C ARG A 131 -3.39 6.03 -8.70
N ALA A 132 -3.24 5.17 -7.71
CA ALA A 132 -2.21 5.35 -6.69
C ALA A 132 -0.80 5.11 -7.23
N PHE A 133 -0.63 4.13 -8.10
CA PHE A 133 0.69 3.79 -8.64
C PHE A 133 1.25 4.87 -9.56
N ILE A 134 0.44 5.48 -10.42
CA ILE A 134 0.94 6.50 -11.36
C ILE A 134 1.12 7.89 -10.75
N SER A 135 0.61 8.14 -9.54
CA SER A 135 0.74 9.43 -8.86
C SER A 135 2.20 9.82 -8.64
N SER A 136 2.51 11.13 -8.72
CA SER A 136 3.85 11.70 -8.51
C SER A 136 4.36 11.61 -7.07
N GLY A 137 3.49 11.42 -6.09
CA GLY A 137 3.84 11.35 -4.67
C GLY A 137 4.93 10.31 -4.36
N LYS A 138 5.79 10.60 -3.40
CA LYS A 138 6.90 9.71 -3.01
C LYS A 138 6.49 8.66 -1.98
N THR A 139 5.35 8.86 -1.32
CA THR A 139 4.79 7.92 -0.34
C THR A 139 3.57 7.22 -0.92
N ILE A 140 3.51 5.90 -0.78
CA ILE A 140 2.33 5.11 -1.15
C ILE A 140 1.85 4.30 0.06
N LEU A 141 0.59 4.46 0.42
CA LEU A 141 -0.08 3.71 1.47
C LEU A 141 -1.07 2.75 0.82
N LEU A 142 -1.02 1.48 1.21
CA LEU A 142 -1.89 0.45 0.66
C LEU A 142 -2.58 -0.29 1.82
N ASP A 143 -3.91 -0.21 1.87
CA ASP A 143 -4.72 -0.89 2.88
C ASP A 143 -5.47 -2.06 2.26
N GLU A 144 -4.95 -3.26 2.44
CA GLU A 144 -5.45 -4.51 1.88
C GLU A 144 -5.73 -4.41 0.35
N PRO A 145 -4.71 -3.99 -0.44
CA PRO A 145 -4.91 -3.55 -1.82
C PRO A 145 -5.40 -4.64 -2.76
N LEU A 146 -5.04 -5.91 -2.51
CA LEU A 146 -5.33 -7.04 -3.41
C LEU A 146 -6.49 -7.93 -2.94
N ASN A 147 -7.19 -7.53 -1.86
CA ASN A 147 -8.37 -8.27 -1.45
C ASN A 147 -9.40 -8.31 -2.57
N SER A 148 -10.06 -9.47 -2.71
CA SER A 148 -11.09 -9.73 -3.73
C SER A 148 -10.60 -9.90 -5.17
N LEU A 149 -9.28 -9.97 -5.40
CA LEU A 149 -8.70 -10.31 -6.70
C LEU A 149 -8.32 -11.79 -6.76
N ASP A 150 -8.39 -12.38 -7.95
CA ASP A 150 -7.90 -13.74 -8.19
C ASP A 150 -6.36 -13.82 -8.11
N LEU A 151 -5.84 -15.02 -7.86
CA LEU A 151 -4.42 -15.24 -7.58
C LEU A 151 -3.51 -14.82 -8.75
N GLY A 152 -3.93 -15.06 -10.00
CA GLY A 152 -3.14 -14.71 -11.18
C GLY A 152 -2.98 -13.20 -11.33
N LEU A 153 -4.07 -12.48 -11.12
CA LEU A 153 -4.09 -11.02 -11.18
C LEU A 153 -3.34 -10.39 -10.01
N LYS A 154 -3.50 -10.92 -8.78
CA LYS A 154 -2.71 -10.48 -7.61
C LYS A 154 -1.22 -10.49 -7.93
N ARG A 155 -0.71 -11.62 -8.46
CA ARG A 155 0.71 -11.78 -8.77
C ARG A 155 1.19 -10.77 -9.81
N LYS A 156 0.40 -10.54 -10.86
CA LYS A 156 0.71 -9.56 -11.90
C LYS A 156 0.79 -8.13 -11.34
N ILE A 157 -0.13 -7.78 -10.45
CA ILE A 157 -0.14 -6.46 -9.80
C ILE A 157 1.03 -6.30 -8.82
N ASP A 158 1.35 -7.34 -8.04
CA ASP A 158 2.51 -7.34 -7.14
C ASP A 158 3.83 -7.18 -7.90
N GLU A 159 4.01 -7.90 -9.01
CA GLU A 159 5.18 -7.75 -9.89
C GLU A 159 5.27 -6.32 -10.45
N TYR A 160 4.15 -5.75 -10.89
CA TYR A 160 4.12 -4.36 -11.33
C TYR A 160 4.49 -3.40 -10.19
N PHE A 161 3.89 -3.60 -8.99
CA PHE A 161 4.18 -2.79 -7.81
C PHE A 161 5.66 -2.83 -7.43
N LEU A 162 6.29 -4.00 -7.42
CA LEU A 162 7.73 -4.15 -7.15
C LEU A 162 8.58 -3.31 -8.11
N ASN A 163 8.34 -3.46 -9.41
CA ASN A 163 9.09 -2.74 -10.43
C ASN A 163 8.87 -1.24 -10.33
N PHE A 164 7.62 -0.81 -10.15
CA PHE A 164 7.24 0.58 -10.01
C PHE A 164 7.82 1.21 -8.74
N SER A 165 7.63 0.60 -7.58
CA SER A 165 8.08 1.15 -6.31
C SER A 165 9.59 1.36 -6.25
N GLU A 166 10.35 0.48 -6.89
CA GLU A 166 11.80 0.57 -6.96
C GLU A 166 12.27 1.62 -7.98
N SER A 167 11.74 1.59 -9.21
CA SER A 167 12.12 2.55 -10.27
C SER A 167 11.85 3.99 -9.86
N GLU A 168 10.73 4.23 -9.18
CA GLU A 168 10.32 5.55 -8.68
C GLU A 168 10.86 5.85 -7.28
N LYS A 169 11.57 4.90 -6.64
CA LYS A 169 12.07 5.00 -5.26
C LYS A 169 10.97 5.39 -4.26
N LYS A 170 9.80 4.78 -4.39
CA LYS A 170 8.66 5.03 -3.51
C LYS A 170 8.91 4.46 -2.11
N THR A 171 8.53 5.21 -1.09
CA THR A 171 8.38 4.69 0.27
C THR A 171 7.00 4.11 0.40
N ALA A 172 6.89 2.80 0.62
CA ALA A 172 5.59 2.13 0.68
C ALA A 172 5.31 1.58 2.08
N ILE A 173 4.08 1.81 2.56
CA ILE A 173 3.53 1.14 3.73
C ILE A 173 2.35 0.31 3.24
N TYR A 174 2.49 -1.00 3.33
CA TYR A 174 1.58 -1.99 2.75
C TYR A 174 0.93 -2.80 3.87
N VAL A 175 -0.36 -2.67 4.06
CA VAL A 175 -1.13 -3.48 5.01
C VAL A 175 -1.73 -4.67 4.30
N THR A 176 -1.47 -5.87 4.80
CA THR A 176 -2.10 -7.10 4.34
C THR A 176 -2.24 -8.11 5.47
N HIS A 177 -3.13 -9.07 5.30
CA HIS A 177 -3.23 -10.28 6.13
C HIS A 177 -2.71 -11.53 5.39
N ASP A 178 -2.32 -11.40 4.12
CA ASP A 178 -1.77 -12.47 3.30
C ASP A 178 -0.25 -12.57 3.51
N VAL A 179 0.19 -13.71 4.03
CA VAL A 179 1.61 -13.96 4.33
C VAL A 179 2.45 -14.03 3.05
N ASP A 180 1.88 -14.56 1.97
CA ASP A 180 2.59 -14.69 0.69
C ASP A 180 2.79 -13.33 0.02
N GLU A 181 1.78 -12.44 0.07
CA GLU A 181 1.95 -11.04 -0.33
C GLU A 181 3.06 -10.38 0.48
N ALA A 182 3.04 -10.53 1.81
CA ALA A 182 4.06 -9.94 2.69
C ALA A 182 5.47 -10.40 2.33
N LEU A 183 5.66 -11.71 2.15
CA LEU A 183 6.95 -12.27 1.76
C LEU A 183 7.42 -11.79 0.38
N PHE A 184 6.48 -11.53 -0.53
CA PHE A 184 6.79 -11.14 -1.90
C PHE A 184 7.20 -9.68 -2.03
N VAL A 185 6.49 -8.75 -1.35
CA VAL A 185 6.69 -7.31 -1.57
C VAL A 185 7.56 -6.60 -0.52
N ALA A 186 7.75 -7.20 0.67
CA ALA A 186 8.38 -6.50 1.78
C ALA A 186 9.90 -6.37 1.68
N ASP A 187 10.43 -5.21 2.05
CA ASP A 187 11.81 -5.06 2.54
C ASP A 187 11.84 -5.27 4.07
N THR A 188 10.78 -4.84 4.77
CA THR A 188 10.59 -5.01 6.22
C THR A 188 9.17 -5.50 6.48
N VAL A 189 8.99 -6.46 7.38
CA VAL A 189 7.68 -6.88 7.90
C VAL A 189 7.56 -6.50 9.37
N ILE A 190 6.42 -5.93 9.74
CA ILE A 190 6.08 -5.53 11.11
C ILE A 190 4.77 -6.22 11.51
N ILE A 191 4.74 -6.80 12.71
CA ILE A 191 3.49 -7.22 13.35
C ILE A 191 3.04 -6.15 14.33
N LEU A 192 1.87 -5.58 14.04
CA LEU A 192 1.19 -4.64 14.92
C LEU A 192 0.21 -5.41 15.81
N ASP A 193 0.33 -5.25 17.12
CA ASP A 193 -0.61 -5.80 18.10
C ASP A 193 -0.96 -4.74 19.15
N LYS A 194 -2.27 -4.50 19.35
CA LYS A 194 -2.79 -3.55 20.35
C LYS A 194 -2.05 -2.21 20.36
N GLY A 195 -1.85 -1.61 19.18
CA GLY A 195 -1.20 -0.32 19.03
C GLY A 195 0.32 -0.32 19.26
N LYS A 196 0.98 -1.48 19.28
CA LYS A 196 2.43 -1.62 19.46
C LYS A 196 3.02 -2.55 18.42
N ILE A 197 4.30 -2.34 18.08
CA ILE A 197 5.06 -3.29 17.27
C ILE A 197 5.46 -4.45 18.19
N SER A 198 4.88 -5.63 17.97
CA SER A 198 5.20 -6.84 18.73
C SER A 198 6.36 -7.63 18.12
N TRP A 199 6.59 -7.47 16.82
CA TRP A 199 7.69 -8.09 16.10
C TRP A 199 7.99 -7.33 14.81
N ALA A 200 9.25 -7.32 14.40
CA ALA A 200 9.69 -6.75 13.13
C ALA A 200 10.84 -7.59 12.55
N TYR A 201 10.94 -7.63 11.23
CA TYR A 201 11.98 -8.32 10.51
C TYR A 201 12.39 -7.54 9.25
N ASP A 202 13.67 -7.24 9.12
CA ASP A 202 14.28 -6.69 7.91
C ASP A 202 14.82 -7.85 7.07
N PHE A 203 14.36 -7.99 5.84
CA PHE A 203 14.87 -9.02 4.93
C PHE A 203 16.30 -8.69 4.49
N THR A 204 17.14 -9.70 4.44
CA THR A 204 18.52 -9.61 3.94
C THR A 204 18.58 -9.85 2.43
N THR A 205 17.70 -10.71 1.92
CA THR A 205 17.58 -11.00 0.48
C THR A 205 16.72 -9.95 -0.21
N ASP A 206 17.21 -9.42 -1.33
CA ASP A 206 16.43 -8.51 -2.18
C ASP A 206 15.11 -9.16 -2.61
N LYS A 207 14.02 -8.43 -2.48
CA LYS A 207 12.66 -8.93 -2.75
C LYS A 207 12.46 -9.44 -4.18
N LYS A 208 13.20 -8.92 -5.18
CA LYS A 208 13.16 -9.42 -6.57
C LYS A 208 13.86 -10.76 -6.74
N LEU A 209 14.82 -11.07 -5.89
CA LEU A 209 15.58 -12.32 -5.94
C LEU A 209 15.00 -13.36 -4.98
N ARG A 210 14.17 -12.92 -4.04
CA ARG A 210 13.59 -13.77 -2.99
C ARG A 210 12.56 -14.76 -3.56
N LYS A 211 12.70 -16.01 -3.15
CA LYS A 211 11.70 -17.04 -3.42
C LYS A 211 11.00 -17.43 -2.12
N ILE A 212 9.73 -17.79 -2.22
CA ILE A 212 8.94 -18.27 -1.05
C ILE A 212 9.58 -19.52 -0.41
N THR A 213 10.37 -20.26 -1.20
CA THR A 213 11.06 -21.49 -0.78
C THR A 213 12.44 -21.29 -0.19
N ASP A 214 12.96 -20.06 -0.18
CA ASP A 214 14.27 -19.76 0.41
C ASP A 214 14.21 -19.89 1.93
N ASP A 215 15.31 -20.32 2.56
CA ASP A 215 15.40 -20.55 4.00
C ASP A 215 14.94 -19.33 4.82
N GLU A 216 15.28 -18.12 4.38
CA GLU A 216 14.87 -16.87 5.01
C GLU A 216 13.34 -16.72 4.95
N SER A 217 12.74 -16.91 3.78
CA SER A 217 11.30 -16.81 3.57
C SER A 217 10.52 -17.86 4.36
N VAL A 218 11.00 -19.10 4.41
CA VAL A 218 10.37 -20.19 5.17
C VAL A 218 10.37 -19.87 6.67
N LYS A 219 11.50 -19.44 7.23
CA LYS A 219 11.59 -19.05 8.65
C LYS A 219 10.68 -17.88 9.00
N VAL A 220 10.66 -16.86 8.16
CA VAL A 220 9.79 -15.69 8.38
C VAL A 220 8.33 -16.09 8.26
N ARG A 221 7.95 -16.93 7.29
CA ARG A 221 6.61 -17.46 7.12
C ARG A 221 6.10 -18.19 8.36
N GLU A 222 6.89 -19.14 8.88
CA GLU A 222 6.53 -19.87 10.10
C GLU A 222 6.33 -18.93 11.28
N LYS A 223 7.21 -17.93 11.43
CA LYS A 223 7.08 -16.93 12.49
C LYS A 223 5.82 -16.08 12.35
N LEU A 224 5.49 -15.63 11.13
CA LEU A 224 4.28 -14.85 10.85
C LEU A 224 3.01 -15.65 11.17
N ILE A 225 2.93 -16.90 10.71
CA ILE A 225 1.80 -17.80 11.00
C ILE A 225 1.61 -17.94 12.51
N ASN A 226 2.68 -18.23 13.26
CA ASN A 226 2.62 -18.41 14.72
C ASN A 226 2.21 -17.15 15.49
N LEU A 227 2.45 -15.94 14.93
CA LEU A 227 2.09 -14.67 15.59
C LEU A 227 0.69 -14.18 15.22
N LEU A 228 0.17 -14.59 14.06
CA LEU A 228 -1.10 -14.09 13.54
C LEU A 228 -2.26 -15.02 13.89
N PHE A 229 -2.03 -16.32 13.96
CA PHE A 229 -3.01 -17.38 14.20
C PHE A 229 -2.72 -18.13 15.49
#